data_040ab58bf222a560356d1d535b330aa1
#
_entry.id   040ab58bf222a560356d1d535b330aa1
#
_cell.length_a   1.000
_cell.length_b   1.000
_cell.length_c   1.000
_cell.angle_alpha   90.00
_cell.angle_beta   90.00
_cell.angle_gamma   90.00
#
_symmetry.space_group_name_H-M   'P 1'
#
loop_
_entity.id
_entity.type
_entity.pdbx_description
1 polymer ?
#
loop_
_entity_poly.entity_id
_entity_poly.type
_entity_poly.pdbx_seq_one_letter_code
_entity_poly.pdbx_strand_id
1 'polypeptide(L)'
;MEYLDNDIKYVGGVGEARARLLDKELGIRTLGDMLSHYPFRYIDRTKVYRIAEITEGAPTLLQFRARITGVAYAGTGRKKRFTAYVQDPTGSAELVWFQGIKWIEKRVEVGREYLIFGRPSFYRGLLSMAHPELETMEQALSRKAESGMQGIYPSTEKLSNVLGAKGMYQIICNTWALVKDHITDCMPEAVRARYGLIPLRDAYYNIHFPQSAELLRQAQYRLKFDELLGIQLNVQSRRTERLSKNNGFLFMKVGGVFNTFYNKKLPFPLTGAQKRVVKEIRQDTVTGFQMNRLLQGDVGSGKTLVALMSMLLAVDNGFQACMMAPTEILARQHFATITRMLEGMDVKTAVLTGSSKAKERRLALEGIASGEVDILIGTHALIEDRVQFANLGFVVIDEQHRFGVEQRARLWTKNEQPPHILVMTATPIPRTLAMTLYGDLDVSVIDELPPGRRPIKTVHYTDAARLRLFGFMKQEIAKGRQVYVVYPLIKESEAMDYKDLTDGYEAISRDFPLPQYVTAICHGKMKPADKEESMRQFKSGEAQILVATSVIEVGVDVPNATVMVIENAERYGLSALHQLRGRVGRGAAESWCFLVSDNTSEAVQKRLKFLCSTTDGFAVAQYLSLIHI
;
A
#
# COMPACT_ATOMS: atom_id res chain seq x y z
N MET A 1 -23.13 -25.13 -0.63
CA MET A 1 -23.00 -23.68 -0.66
C MET A 1 -24.37 -23.00 -0.52
N GLU A 2 -25.42 -23.47 -1.14
CA GLU A 2 -26.77 -22.86 -1.01
C GLU A 2 -27.25 -22.60 0.42
N TYR A 3 -26.89 -23.46 1.40
CA TYR A 3 -27.33 -23.25 2.78
C TYR A 3 -26.64 -22.06 3.46
N LEU A 4 -25.40 -21.77 3.12
CA LEU A 4 -24.65 -20.63 3.66
C LEU A 4 -25.12 -19.28 3.10
N ASP A 5 -25.85 -19.29 1.99
CA ASP A 5 -26.42 -18.11 1.34
C ASP A 5 -27.75 -17.67 1.98
N ASN A 6 -28.27 -18.44 2.95
CA ASN A 6 -29.46 -18.06 3.68
C ASN A 6 -29.26 -16.77 4.48
N ASP A 7 -30.36 -15.96 4.54
CA ASP A 7 -30.37 -14.66 5.19
C ASP A 7 -30.10 -14.77 6.70
N ILE A 8 -29.22 -13.93 7.21
CA ILE A 8 -28.81 -13.84 8.62
C ILE A 8 -29.97 -13.54 9.58
N LYS A 9 -31.08 -12.96 9.11
CA LYS A 9 -32.24 -12.66 9.95
C LYS A 9 -32.87 -13.88 10.63
N TYR A 10 -32.65 -15.08 10.09
CA TYR A 10 -33.17 -16.33 10.64
C TYR A 10 -32.32 -16.88 11.79
N VAL A 11 -31.16 -16.28 12.07
CA VAL A 11 -30.33 -16.66 13.21
C VAL A 11 -30.96 -16.17 14.51
N GLY A 12 -31.03 -17.06 15.50
CA GLY A 12 -31.53 -16.70 16.82
C GLY A 12 -30.81 -15.49 17.41
N GLY A 13 -31.57 -14.47 17.78
CA GLY A 13 -31.02 -13.22 18.31
C GLY A 13 -30.74 -12.10 17.29
N VAL A 14 -30.97 -12.32 15.99
CA VAL A 14 -30.77 -11.30 14.95
C VAL A 14 -32.08 -10.58 14.63
N GLY A 15 -33.05 -11.22 13.97
CA GLY A 15 -34.27 -10.59 13.48
C GLY A 15 -34.03 -9.47 12.46
N GLU A 16 -35.10 -8.90 11.86
CA GLU A 16 -34.98 -7.96 10.75
C GLU A 16 -34.22 -6.67 11.07
N ALA A 17 -34.44 -6.09 12.25
CA ALA A 17 -33.80 -4.81 12.60
C ALA A 17 -32.28 -4.93 12.75
N ARG A 18 -31.81 -6.01 13.38
CA ARG A 18 -30.39 -6.29 13.55
C ARG A 18 -29.74 -6.77 12.25
N ALA A 19 -30.46 -7.53 11.42
CA ALA A 19 -29.99 -7.95 10.09
C ALA A 19 -29.70 -6.72 9.19
N ARG A 20 -30.62 -5.75 9.15
CA ARG A 20 -30.40 -4.47 8.42
C ARG A 20 -29.20 -3.69 8.97
N LEU A 21 -28.99 -3.71 10.28
CA LEU A 21 -27.84 -3.03 10.90
C LEU A 21 -26.53 -3.74 10.58
N LEU A 22 -26.50 -5.08 10.61
CA LEU A 22 -25.34 -5.89 10.24
C LEU A 22 -24.95 -5.69 8.76
N ASP A 23 -25.94 -5.65 7.86
CA ASP A 23 -25.71 -5.36 6.44
C ASP A 23 -25.13 -3.95 6.25
N LYS A 24 -25.74 -2.94 6.85
CA LYS A 24 -25.35 -1.53 6.68
C LYS A 24 -23.96 -1.23 7.24
N GLU A 25 -23.63 -1.78 8.41
CA GLU A 25 -22.39 -1.43 9.15
C GLU A 25 -21.22 -2.38 8.83
N LEU A 26 -21.48 -3.65 8.46
CA LEU A 26 -20.46 -4.67 8.24
C LEU A 26 -20.61 -5.42 6.91
N GLY A 27 -21.66 -5.18 6.14
CA GLY A 27 -21.94 -5.91 4.90
C GLY A 27 -22.35 -7.37 5.09
N ILE A 28 -22.79 -7.76 6.31
CA ILE A 28 -23.16 -9.14 6.64
C ILE A 28 -24.64 -9.35 6.33
N ARG A 29 -24.95 -10.19 5.34
CA ARG A 29 -26.29 -10.53 4.85
C ARG A 29 -26.66 -11.98 5.06
N THR A 30 -25.66 -12.87 4.95
CA THR A 30 -25.86 -14.32 4.92
C THR A 30 -25.19 -15.02 6.10
N LEU A 31 -25.53 -16.30 6.29
CA LEU A 31 -24.86 -17.16 7.26
C LEU A 31 -23.36 -17.31 6.93
N GLY A 32 -23.03 -17.37 5.65
CA GLY A 32 -21.64 -17.43 5.15
C GLY A 32 -20.85 -16.16 5.46
N ASP A 33 -21.47 -14.98 5.28
CA ASP A 33 -20.83 -13.70 5.62
C ASP A 33 -20.52 -13.66 7.13
N MET A 34 -21.44 -14.15 7.96
CA MET A 34 -21.25 -14.18 9.41
C MET A 34 -20.12 -15.12 9.83
N LEU A 35 -19.96 -16.29 9.18
CA LEU A 35 -18.83 -17.18 9.40
C LEU A 35 -17.50 -16.59 8.91
N SER A 36 -17.56 -15.72 7.92
CA SER A 36 -16.37 -15.05 7.37
C SER A 36 -16.02 -13.77 8.14
N HIS A 37 -16.82 -13.39 9.13
CA HIS A 37 -16.53 -12.27 10.02
C HIS A 37 -15.58 -12.73 11.13
N TYR A 38 -14.29 -12.77 10.84
CA TYR A 38 -13.27 -13.35 11.72
C TYR A 38 -12.92 -12.44 12.90
N PRO A 39 -12.55 -13.03 14.07
CA PRO A 39 -11.99 -12.27 15.17
C PRO A 39 -10.67 -11.61 14.78
N PHE A 40 -10.47 -10.35 15.18
CA PHE A 40 -9.20 -9.66 14.97
C PHE A 40 -8.18 -9.92 16.10
N ARG A 41 -8.64 -10.40 17.25
CA ARG A 41 -7.80 -10.86 18.36
C ARG A 41 -8.54 -11.87 19.22
N TYR A 42 -7.78 -12.57 20.06
CA TYR A 42 -8.31 -13.57 21.00
C TYR A 42 -7.93 -13.19 22.42
N ILE A 43 -8.81 -13.47 23.35
CA ILE A 43 -8.58 -13.34 24.77
C ILE A 43 -8.53 -14.73 25.37
N ASP A 44 -7.42 -15.03 26.02
CA ASP A 44 -7.28 -16.26 26.77
C ASP A 44 -7.99 -16.09 28.12
N ARG A 45 -9.13 -16.78 28.30
CA ARG A 45 -9.87 -16.83 29.55
C ARG A 45 -9.58 -18.12 30.34
N THR A 46 -8.56 -18.90 29.97
CA THR A 46 -8.16 -20.08 30.75
C THR A 46 -7.26 -19.68 31.92
N LYS A 47 -6.43 -18.65 31.72
CA LYS A 47 -5.48 -18.20 32.73
C LYS A 47 -6.14 -17.28 33.74
N VAL A 48 -6.22 -17.72 34.98
CA VAL A 48 -6.67 -16.93 36.13
C VAL A 48 -5.43 -16.43 36.86
N TYR A 49 -5.21 -15.13 36.87
CA TYR A 49 -4.09 -14.50 37.54
C TYR A 49 -4.37 -14.33 39.04
N ARG A 50 -3.30 -14.25 39.85
CA ARG A 50 -3.36 -13.73 41.22
C ARG A 50 -3.12 -12.23 41.18
N ILE A 51 -3.70 -11.48 42.13
CA ILE A 51 -3.57 -10.02 42.16
C ILE A 51 -2.10 -9.60 42.17
N ALA A 52 -1.24 -10.28 42.95
CA ALA A 52 0.19 -9.99 42.98
C ALA A 52 0.96 -10.28 41.66
N GLU A 53 0.43 -11.09 40.77
CA GLU A 53 1.04 -11.40 39.48
C GLU A 53 0.75 -10.33 38.41
N ILE A 54 -0.21 -9.42 38.70
CA ILE A 54 -0.63 -8.37 37.78
C ILE A 54 0.28 -7.17 37.95
N THR A 55 1.14 -6.91 36.96
CA THR A 55 2.09 -5.78 36.94
C THR A 55 1.77 -4.84 35.78
N GLU A 56 2.45 -3.70 35.66
CA GLU A 56 2.27 -2.75 34.55
C GLU A 56 2.55 -3.35 33.16
N GLY A 57 3.30 -4.45 33.10
CA GLY A 57 3.55 -5.22 31.87
C GLY A 57 2.53 -6.36 31.60
N ALA A 58 1.47 -6.47 32.39
CA ALA A 58 0.46 -7.52 32.24
C ALA A 58 -0.35 -7.36 30.93
N PRO A 59 -1.00 -8.46 30.42
CA PRO A 59 -1.85 -8.39 29.25
C PRO A 59 -2.93 -7.31 29.38
N THR A 60 -3.28 -6.69 28.26
CA THR A 60 -4.28 -5.60 28.18
C THR A 60 -5.65 -5.99 28.71
N LEU A 61 -5.98 -7.29 28.67
CA LEU A 61 -7.20 -7.87 29.24
C LEU A 61 -6.83 -9.17 29.93
N LEU A 62 -7.26 -9.32 31.17
CA LEU A 62 -6.98 -10.51 31.96
C LEU A 62 -8.13 -10.78 32.95
N GLN A 63 -8.10 -11.96 33.54
CA GLN A 63 -9.03 -12.31 34.62
C GLN A 63 -8.29 -12.76 35.87
N PHE A 64 -8.89 -12.43 37.01
CA PHE A 64 -8.44 -12.90 38.30
C PHE A 64 -9.65 -13.25 39.18
N ARG A 65 -9.43 -14.06 40.20
CA ARG A 65 -10.42 -14.49 41.16
C ARG A 65 -10.23 -13.73 42.45
N ALA A 66 -11.30 -13.08 42.95
CA ALA A 66 -11.22 -12.39 44.23
C ALA A 66 -12.59 -12.31 44.91
N ARG A 67 -12.58 -12.10 46.23
CA ARG A 67 -13.76 -11.91 47.08
C ARG A 67 -14.01 -10.42 47.26
N ILE A 68 -15.30 -10.00 47.16
CA ILE A 68 -15.67 -8.63 47.46
C ILE A 68 -15.65 -8.41 48.98
N THR A 69 -14.83 -7.47 49.43
CA THR A 69 -14.66 -7.14 50.84
C THR A 69 -15.48 -5.94 51.28
N GLY A 70 -15.85 -5.06 50.33
CA GLY A 70 -16.63 -3.87 50.65
C GLY A 70 -17.06 -3.12 49.40
N VAL A 71 -17.97 -2.20 49.55
CA VAL A 71 -18.43 -1.31 48.49
C VAL A 71 -18.47 0.13 48.96
N ALA A 72 -18.24 1.08 48.07
CA ALA A 72 -18.28 2.50 48.33
C ALA A 72 -18.92 3.29 47.18
N TYR A 73 -19.55 4.41 47.56
CA TYR A 73 -20.09 5.37 46.60
C TYR A 73 -19.35 6.69 46.74
N ALA A 74 -18.99 7.29 45.65
CA ALA A 74 -18.32 8.60 45.64
C ALA A 74 -18.88 9.47 44.50
N GLY A 75 -18.91 10.80 44.73
CA GLY A 75 -19.41 11.80 43.79
C GLY A 75 -20.91 11.97 43.80
N THR A 76 -21.40 13.06 43.21
CA THR A 76 -22.82 13.43 43.10
C THR A 76 -23.19 13.70 41.64
N GLY A 77 -24.47 13.45 41.29
CA GLY A 77 -24.99 13.70 39.92
C GLY A 77 -24.26 12.85 38.84
N ARG A 78 -23.83 13.49 37.76
CA ARG A 78 -23.12 12.84 36.64
C ARG A 78 -21.73 12.29 36.98
N LYS A 79 -21.15 12.69 38.13
CA LYS A 79 -19.83 12.21 38.61
C LYS A 79 -19.95 11.09 39.64
N LYS A 80 -21.17 10.52 39.85
CA LYS A 80 -21.36 9.39 40.75
C LYS A 80 -20.60 8.17 40.23
N ARG A 81 -19.80 7.54 41.12
CA ARG A 81 -19.09 6.27 40.86
C ARG A 81 -19.44 5.25 41.93
N PHE A 82 -19.51 3.99 41.54
CA PHE A 82 -19.60 2.84 42.42
C PHE A 82 -18.26 2.12 42.41
N THR A 83 -17.73 1.83 43.58
CA THR A 83 -16.43 1.13 43.74
C THR A 83 -16.68 -0.10 44.60
N ALA A 84 -16.20 -1.26 44.15
CA ALA A 84 -16.11 -2.48 44.94
C ALA A 84 -14.67 -2.79 45.24
N TYR A 85 -14.34 -3.05 46.50
CA TYR A 85 -13.02 -3.51 46.95
C TYR A 85 -13.01 -5.01 46.92
N VAL A 86 -11.96 -5.58 46.34
CA VAL A 86 -11.78 -7.02 46.19
C VAL A 86 -10.44 -7.46 46.69
N GLN A 87 -10.38 -8.67 47.21
CA GLN A 87 -9.16 -9.24 47.79
C GLN A 87 -9.05 -10.72 47.43
N ASP A 88 -7.82 -11.14 47.14
CA ASP A 88 -7.41 -12.53 47.07
C ASP A 88 -6.33 -12.80 48.15
N PRO A 89 -5.79 -14.04 48.32
CA PRO A 89 -4.73 -14.32 49.27
C PRO A 89 -3.41 -13.55 49.02
N THR A 90 -3.26 -12.92 47.88
CA THR A 90 -1.98 -12.30 47.45
C THR A 90 -2.03 -10.77 47.39
N GLY A 91 -3.23 -10.15 47.39
CA GLY A 91 -3.35 -8.71 47.28
C GLY A 91 -4.80 -8.22 47.28
N SER A 92 -4.95 -6.91 47.07
CA SER A 92 -6.24 -6.22 46.95
C SER A 92 -6.31 -5.36 45.68
N ALA A 93 -7.52 -5.14 45.16
CA ALA A 93 -7.78 -4.33 44.00
C ALA A 93 -9.10 -3.55 44.13
N GLU A 94 -9.26 -2.50 43.28
CA GLU A 94 -10.48 -1.71 43.19
C GLU A 94 -11.18 -1.96 41.84
N LEU A 95 -12.48 -2.16 41.88
CA LEU A 95 -13.35 -2.26 40.70
C LEU A 95 -14.24 -1.03 40.66
N VAL A 96 -14.23 -0.27 39.57
CA VAL A 96 -14.89 1.03 39.49
C VAL A 96 -15.87 1.09 38.33
N TRP A 97 -17.11 1.53 38.59
CA TRP A 97 -18.13 1.77 37.57
C TRP A 97 -18.63 3.22 37.62
N PHE A 98 -18.65 3.84 36.46
CA PHE A 98 -19.14 5.21 36.27
C PHE A 98 -20.53 5.22 35.63
N GLN A 99 -20.95 4.11 35.02
CA GLN A 99 -22.25 3.94 34.33
C GLN A 99 -22.88 2.60 34.74
N GLY A 100 -24.19 2.49 34.59
CA GLY A 100 -24.90 1.25 34.92
C GLY A 100 -24.94 0.91 36.43
N ILE A 101 -24.70 1.87 37.32
CA ILE A 101 -24.52 1.66 38.76
C ILE A 101 -25.67 0.87 39.36
N LYS A 102 -26.95 1.22 39.06
CA LYS A 102 -28.13 0.53 39.58
C LYS A 102 -28.20 -0.96 39.20
N TRP A 103 -27.59 -1.32 38.07
CA TRP A 103 -27.60 -2.70 37.60
C TRP A 103 -26.47 -3.51 38.25
N ILE A 104 -25.27 -2.92 38.36
CA ILE A 104 -24.13 -3.60 38.98
C ILE A 104 -24.32 -3.77 40.50
N GLU A 105 -24.95 -2.78 41.16
CA GLU A 105 -25.26 -2.80 42.58
C GLU A 105 -26.12 -4.03 42.96
N LYS A 106 -27.07 -4.44 42.11
CA LYS A 106 -27.87 -5.64 42.31
C LYS A 106 -27.12 -6.96 42.12
N ARG A 107 -25.93 -6.91 41.48
CA ARG A 107 -25.11 -8.09 41.16
C ARG A 107 -23.94 -8.28 42.13
N VAL A 108 -23.53 -7.23 42.80
CA VAL A 108 -22.40 -7.23 43.71
C VAL A 108 -22.85 -7.59 45.10
N GLU A 109 -22.40 -8.73 45.61
CA GLU A 109 -22.66 -9.21 46.97
C GLU A 109 -21.36 -9.20 47.78
N VAL A 110 -21.33 -8.46 48.90
CA VAL A 110 -20.16 -8.44 49.78
C VAL A 110 -20.00 -9.82 50.44
N GLY A 111 -18.75 -10.30 50.49
CA GLY A 111 -18.42 -11.62 50.99
C GLY A 111 -18.40 -12.73 49.94
N ARG A 112 -19.00 -12.49 48.76
CA ARG A 112 -19.04 -13.47 47.65
C ARG A 112 -17.80 -13.38 46.78
N GLU A 113 -17.41 -14.52 46.21
CA GLU A 113 -16.25 -14.66 45.33
C GLU A 113 -16.70 -14.59 43.86
N TYR A 114 -15.96 -13.82 43.07
CA TYR A 114 -16.20 -13.60 41.65
C TYR A 114 -14.97 -13.84 40.81
N LEU A 115 -15.18 -14.29 39.57
CA LEU A 115 -14.19 -14.21 38.51
C LEU A 115 -14.37 -12.84 37.84
N ILE A 116 -13.31 -12.03 37.88
CA ILE A 116 -13.30 -10.63 37.48
C ILE A 116 -12.47 -10.52 36.22
N PHE A 117 -13.09 -10.04 35.14
CA PHE A 117 -12.45 -9.88 33.85
C PHE A 117 -12.46 -8.41 33.42
N GLY A 118 -11.30 -7.88 33.02
CA GLY A 118 -11.21 -6.49 32.58
C GLY A 118 -9.80 -6.05 32.25
N ARG A 119 -9.67 -4.75 31.99
CA ARG A 119 -8.39 -4.11 31.71
C ARG A 119 -7.78 -3.63 33.03
N PRO A 120 -6.61 -4.13 33.43
CA PRO A 120 -5.91 -3.64 34.60
C PRO A 120 -5.37 -2.24 34.37
N SER A 121 -5.44 -1.41 35.39
CA SER A 121 -4.78 -0.11 35.47
C SER A 121 -4.22 0.07 36.88
N PHE A 122 -3.16 0.87 37.02
CA PHE A 122 -2.57 1.14 38.32
C PHE A 122 -2.80 2.61 38.67
N TYR A 123 -3.41 2.85 39.82
CA TYR A 123 -3.61 4.18 40.35
C TYR A 123 -3.01 4.28 41.76
N ARG A 124 -2.00 5.11 41.95
CA ARG A 124 -1.24 5.24 43.20
C ARG A 124 -0.73 3.90 43.74
N GLY A 125 -0.27 3.01 42.87
CA GLY A 125 0.26 1.70 43.23
C GLY A 125 -0.79 0.63 43.55
N LEU A 126 -2.09 0.96 43.48
CA LEU A 126 -3.19 0.00 43.64
C LEU A 126 -3.71 -0.46 42.29
N LEU A 127 -3.94 -1.76 42.12
CA LEU A 127 -4.61 -2.33 40.97
C LEU A 127 -6.06 -1.86 40.93
N SER A 128 -6.47 -1.25 39.85
CA SER A 128 -7.82 -0.77 39.59
C SER A 128 -8.33 -1.27 38.25
N MET A 129 -9.61 -1.63 38.18
CA MET A 129 -10.28 -1.96 36.90
C MET A 129 -11.53 -1.12 36.72
N ALA A 130 -11.63 -0.44 35.59
CA ALA A 130 -12.83 0.30 35.19
C ALA A 130 -13.80 -0.61 34.43
N HIS A 131 -15.08 -0.62 34.86
CA HIS A 131 -16.15 -1.41 34.22
C HIS A 131 -15.79 -2.89 33.99
N PRO A 132 -15.25 -3.63 34.98
CA PRO A 132 -14.96 -5.06 34.78
C PRO A 132 -16.26 -5.87 34.64
N GLU A 133 -16.14 -7.00 33.93
CA GLU A 133 -17.16 -8.05 33.94
C GLU A 133 -17.03 -8.88 35.23
N LEU A 134 -18.15 -9.14 35.88
CA LEU A 134 -18.23 -10.01 37.07
C LEU A 134 -19.02 -11.27 36.71
N GLU A 135 -18.44 -12.43 37.00
CA GLU A 135 -19.09 -13.73 36.88
C GLU A 135 -19.03 -14.46 38.20
N THR A 136 -20.14 -15.08 38.60
CA THR A 136 -20.12 -15.98 39.78
C THR A 136 -19.34 -17.25 39.43
N MET A 137 -18.80 -17.94 40.43
CA MET A 137 -18.07 -19.20 40.21
C MET A 137 -18.94 -20.27 39.54
N GLU A 138 -20.24 -20.29 39.75
CA GLU A 138 -21.20 -21.19 39.09
C GLU A 138 -21.31 -20.88 37.59
N GLN A 139 -21.41 -19.61 37.24
CA GLN A 139 -21.42 -19.15 35.85
C GLN A 139 -20.10 -19.43 35.15
N ALA A 140 -18.97 -19.25 35.82
CA ALA A 140 -17.65 -19.55 35.30
C ALA A 140 -17.44 -21.05 35.06
N LEU A 141 -17.97 -21.91 35.95
CA LEU A 141 -17.89 -23.37 35.82
C LEU A 141 -18.78 -23.88 34.67
N SER A 142 -20.00 -23.35 34.51
CA SER A 142 -20.88 -23.72 33.38
C SER A 142 -20.27 -23.34 32.01
N ARG A 143 -19.46 -22.27 31.97
CA ARG A 143 -18.75 -21.85 30.75
C ARG A 143 -17.48 -22.64 30.47
N LYS A 144 -16.85 -23.30 31.47
CA LYS A 144 -15.63 -24.09 31.31
C LYS A 144 -15.75 -25.24 30.31
N ALA A 145 -16.96 -25.60 29.89
CA ALA A 145 -17.21 -26.56 28.82
C ALA A 145 -16.96 -26.02 27.40
N GLU A 146 -16.84 -24.70 27.22
CA GLU A 146 -16.60 -24.06 25.93
C GLU A 146 -15.21 -23.39 25.94
N SER A 147 -14.45 -23.64 24.89
CA SER A 147 -13.04 -23.28 24.64
C SER A 147 -12.47 -22.07 25.43
N GLY A 148 -11.24 -22.20 25.93
CA GLY A 148 -10.58 -21.20 26.77
C GLY A 148 -10.21 -19.89 26.10
N MET A 149 -10.16 -19.83 24.77
CA MET A 149 -9.89 -18.61 24.01
C MET A 149 -11.15 -18.06 23.36
N GLN A 150 -11.48 -16.81 23.65
CA GLN A 150 -12.66 -16.14 23.09
C GLN A 150 -12.24 -15.12 22.02
N GLY A 151 -12.79 -15.24 20.81
CA GLY A 151 -12.60 -14.28 19.73
C GLY A 151 -13.27 -12.93 20.00
N ILE A 152 -12.57 -11.84 19.67
CA ILE A 152 -13.13 -10.47 19.66
C ILE A 152 -13.27 -10.04 18.20
N TYR A 153 -14.50 -9.64 17.87
CA TYR A 153 -14.89 -9.32 16.50
C TYR A 153 -14.82 -7.82 16.21
N PRO A 154 -14.46 -7.42 15.00
CA PRO A 154 -14.60 -6.04 14.54
C PRO A 154 -16.06 -5.59 14.68
N SER A 155 -16.27 -4.33 15.12
CA SER A 155 -17.60 -3.77 15.28
C SER A 155 -17.53 -2.24 15.13
N THR A 156 -18.65 -1.63 14.74
CA THR A 156 -18.81 -0.17 14.74
C THR A 156 -19.41 0.30 16.07
N GLU A 157 -19.29 1.59 16.37
CA GLU A 157 -19.88 2.17 17.59
C GLU A 157 -21.39 1.92 17.67
N LYS A 158 -22.11 2.09 16.55
CA LYS A 158 -23.56 1.86 16.49
C LYS A 158 -23.93 0.41 16.76
N LEU A 159 -23.18 -0.52 16.19
CA LEU A 159 -23.43 -1.94 16.38
C LEU A 159 -23.09 -2.38 17.81
N SER A 160 -21.99 -1.85 18.37
CA SER A 160 -21.58 -2.11 19.75
C SER A 160 -22.61 -1.64 20.77
N ASN A 161 -23.31 -0.52 20.52
CA ASN A 161 -24.38 -0.03 21.37
C ASN A 161 -25.64 -0.93 21.37
N VAL A 162 -25.88 -1.67 20.29
CA VAL A 162 -27.07 -2.54 20.13
C VAL A 162 -26.79 -3.99 20.52
N LEU A 163 -25.66 -4.53 20.13
CA LEU A 163 -25.30 -5.94 20.30
C LEU A 163 -24.25 -6.16 21.39
N GLY A 164 -23.27 -5.26 21.50
CA GLY A 164 -22.10 -5.47 22.33
C GLY A 164 -21.24 -6.66 21.88
N ALA A 165 -20.08 -6.86 22.50
CA ALA A 165 -19.18 -7.99 22.18
C ALA A 165 -19.84 -9.36 22.48
N LYS A 166 -20.59 -9.45 23.58
CA LYS A 166 -21.28 -10.68 23.99
C LYS A 166 -22.41 -11.05 23.04
N GLY A 167 -23.18 -10.06 22.57
CA GLY A 167 -24.25 -10.31 21.60
C GLY A 167 -23.71 -10.78 20.25
N MET A 168 -22.59 -10.20 19.76
CA MET A 168 -21.93 -10.64 18.55
C MET A 168 -21.44 -12.09 18.67
N TYR A 169 -20.76 -12.44 19.76
CA TYR A 169 -20.32 -13.79 20.02
C TYR A 169 -21.49 -14.80 20.05
N GLN A 170 -22.61 -14.45 20.68
CA GLN A 170 -23.79 -15.31 20.72
C GLN A 170 -24.39 -15.54 19.32
N ILE A 171 -24.42 -14.52 18.48
CA ILE A 171 -24.87 -14.67 17.07
C ILE A 171 -23.94 -15.63 16.32
N ILE A 172 -22.63 -15.55 16.51
CA ILE A 172 -21.67 -16.49 15.93
C ILE A 172 -21.95 -17.94 16.41
N CYS A 173 -22.16 -18.14 17.71
CA CYS A 173 -22.51 -19.45 18.26
C CYS A 173 -23.80 -20.02 17.63
N ASN A 174 -24.82 -19.19 17.52
CA ASN A 174 -26.11 -19.58 16.92
C ASN A 174 -25.96 -19.87 15.42
N THR A 175 -25.17 -19.07 14.71
CA THR A 175 -24.85 -19.31 13.30
C THR A 175 -24.11 -20.63 13.12
N TRP A 176 -23.08 -20.89 13.94
CA TRP A 176 -22.34 -22.14 13.91
C TRP A 176 -23.24 -23.36 14.12
N ALA A 177 -24.15 -23.28 15.09
CA ALA A 177 -25.09 -24.38 15.37
C ALA A 177 -25.97 -24.74 14.16
N LEU A 178 -26.30 -23.76 13.32
CA LEU A 178 -27.09 -23.95 12.09
C LEU A 178 -26.26 -24.51 10.94
N VAL A 179 -24.99 -24.05 10.77
CA VAL A 179 -24.23 -24.32 9.55
C VAL A 179 -23.22 -25.46 9.63
N LYS A 180 -22.85 -25.90 10.85
CA LYS A 180 -21.77 -26.88 11.09
C LYS A 180 -21.85 -28.17 10.27
N ASP A 181 -23.06 -28.63 9.96
CA ASP A 181 -23.32 -29.87 9.22
C ASP A 181 -23.56 -29.62 7.71
N HIS A 182 -23.51 -28.35 7.27
CA HIS A 182 -23.71 -27.92 5.89
C HIS A 182 -22.43 -27.37 5.25
N ILE A 183 -21.29 -27.41 5.95
CA ILE A 183 -20.00 -26.96 5.44
C ILE A 183 -19.40 -28.07 4.57
N THR A 184 -19.34 -27.81 3.26
CA THR A 184 -18.70 -28.71 2.30
C THR A 184 -17.28 -28.23 1.99
N ASP A 185 -16.29 -29.11 2.13
CA ASP A 185 -14.91 -28.83 1.77
C ASP A 185 -14.65 -29.19 0.30
N CYS A 186 -14.52 -28.19 -0.55
CA CYS A 186 -14.25 -28.37 -1.98
C CYS A 186 -12.76 -28.66 -2.27
N MET A 187 -11.87 -28.57 -1.27
CA MET A 187 -10.44 -28.82 -1.46
C MET A 187 -10.16 -30.31 -1.56
N PRO A 188 -9.51 -30.81 -2.64
CA PRO A 188 -9.14 -32.21 -2.77
C PRO A 188 -8.25 -32.67 -1.61
N GLU A 189 -8.46 -33.90 -1.13
CA GLU A 189 -7.71 -34.47 -0.01
C GLU A 189 -6.19 -34.50 -0.29
N ALA A 190 -5.79 -34.83 -1.51
CA ALA A 190 -4.39 -34.80 -1.92
C ALA A 190 -3.72 -33.44 -1.76
N VAL A 191 -4.47 -32.35 -2.02
CA VAL A 191 -3.99 -30.97 -1.84
C VAL A 191 -3.89 -30.64 -0.34
N ARG A 192 -4.93 -31.01 0.44
CA ARG A 192 -4.91 -30.81 1.89
C ARG A 192 -3.74 -31.51 2.55
N ALA A 193 -3.51 -32.78 2.20
CA ALA A 193 -2.39 -33.57 2.72
C ALA A 193 -1.03 -32.95 2.34
N ARG A 194 -0.88 -32.53 1.07
CA ARG A 194 0.37 -31.92 0.58
C ARG A 194 0.77 -30.65 1.31
N TYR A 195 -0.20 -29.80 1.66
CA TYR A 195 0.03 -28.50 2.28
C TYR A 195 -0.27 -28.47 3.79
N GLY A 196 -0.58 -29.62 4.40
CA GLY A 196 -0.87 -29.71 5.83
C GLY A 196 -2.12 -28.94 6.25
N LEU A 197 -3.15 -28.89 5.39
CA LEU A 197 -4.37 -28.12 5.62
C LEU A 197 -5.40 -28.96 6.39
N ILE A 198 -5.95 -28.40 7.45
CA ILE A 198 -7.07 -29.00 8.18
C ILE A 198 -8.37 -28.91 7.36
N PRO A 199 -9.40 -29.76 7.65
CA PRO A 199 -10.71 -29.65 7.01
C PRO A 199 -11.32 -28.26 7.21
N LEU A 200 -12.09 -27.78 6.21
CA LEU A 200 -12.70 -26.44 6.24
C LEU A 200 -13.63 -26.24 7.43
N ARG A 201 -14.41 -27.27 7.79
CA ARG A 201 -15.26 -27.26 8.98
C ARG A 201 -14.47 -27.01 10.27
N ASP A 202 -13.34 -27.69 10.42
CA ASP A 202 -12.47 -27.56 11.60
C ASP A 202 -11.76 -26.19 11.60
N ALA A 203 -11.45 -25.63 10.43
CA ALA A 203 -10.91 -24.30 10.29
C ALA A 203 -11.93 -23.24 10.75
N TYR A 204 -13.18 -23.30 10.28
CA TYR A 204 -14.24 -22.39 10.73
C TYR A 204 -14.54 -22.56 12.22
N TYR A 205 -14.50 -23.78 12.73
CA TYR A 205 -14.69 -24.00 14.17
C TYR A 205 -13.57 -23.32 14.98
N ASN A 206 -12.31 -23.64 14.68
CA ASN A 206 -11.18 -23.18 15.47
C ASN A 206 -10.81 -21.70 15.26
N ILE A 207 -11.29 -21.04 14.20
CA ILE A 207 -11.14 -19.59 14.07
C ILE A 207 -12.09 -18.84 15.01
N HIS A 208 -13.28 -19.39 15.28
CA HIS A 208 -14.27 -18.78 16.17
C HIS A 208 -14.19 -19.29 17.61
N PHE A 209 -13.89 -20.57 17.77
CA PHE A 209 -13.86 -21.31 19.04
C PHE A 209 -12.56 -22.11 19.18
N PRO A 210 -11.40 -21.45 19.32
CA PRO A 210 -10.12 -22.13 19.33
C PRO A 210 -9.98 -23.10 20.50
N GLN A 211 -9.75 -24.37 20.23
CA GLN A 211 -9.50 -25.38 21.25
C GLN A 211 -8.06 -25.32 21.78
N SER A 212 -7.13 -24.87 20.94
CA SER A 212 -5.74 -24.61 21.29
C SER A 212 -5.12 -23.55 20.41
N ALA A 213 -4.00 -22.95 20.85
CA ALA A 213 -3.22 -22.00 20.04
C ALA A 213 -2.70 -22.62 18.74
N GLU A 214 -2.42 -23.91 18.75
CA GLU A 214 -1.96 -24.66 17.56
C GLU A 214 -3.10 -24.83 16.54
N LEU A 215 -4.27 -25.27 16.96
CA LEU A 215 -5.43 -25.42 16.09
C LEU A 215 -5.90 -24.05 15.54
N LEU A 216 -5.77 -22.99 16.33
CA LEU A 216 -6.02 -21.63 15.85
C LEU A 216 -5.07 -21.25 14.72
N ARG A 217 -3.76 -21.52 14.86
CA ARG A 217 -2.78 -21.26 13.79
C ARG A 217 -3.08 -22.06 12.53
N GLN A 218 -3.44 -23.32 12.67
CA GLN A 218 -3.83 -24.17 11.54
C GLN A 218 -5.10 -23.68 10.86
N ALA A 219 -6.09 -23.22 11.62
CA ALA A 219 -7.30 -22.60 11.10
C ALA A 219 -7.00 -21.32 10.31
N GLN A 220 -6.20 -20.43 10.87
CA GLN A 220 -5.76 -19.22 10.20
C GLN A 220 -4.98 -19.53 8.91
N TYR A 221 -4.09 -20.52 8.96
CA TYR A 221 -3.32 -20.96 7.79
C TYR A 221 -4.24 -21.49 6.69
N ARG A 222 -5.21 -22.35 7.04
CA ARG A 222 -6.18 -22.90 6.10
C ARG A 222 -7.02 -21.81 5.43
N LEU A 223 -7.60 -20.90 6.19
CA LEU A 223 -8.48 -19.85 5.66
C LEU A 223 -7.72 -18.84 4.79
N LYS A 224 -6.49 -18.46 5.18
CA LYS A 224 -5.59 -17.65 4.35
C LYS A 224 -5.22 -18.35 3.05
N PHE A 225 -4.97 -19.67 3.11
CA PHE A 225 -4.66 -20.46 1.93
C PHE A 225 -5.84 -20.49 0.95
N ASP A 226 -7.06 -20.72 1.45
CA ASP A 226 -8.27 -20.74 0.62
C ASP A 226 -8.54 -19.40 -0.05
N GLU A 227 -8.40 -18.28 0.67
CA GLU A 227 -8.56 -16.94 0.13
C GLU A 227 -7.53 -16.66 -0.97
N LEU A 228 -6.26 -16.91 -0.71
CA LEU A 228 -5.19 -16.70 -1.69
C LEU A 228 -5.33 -17.63 -2.90
N LEU A 229 -5.70 -18.88 -2.69
CA LEU A 229 -5.96 -19.83 -3.79
C LEU A 229 -7.12 -19.38 -4.66
N GLY A 230 -8.22 -18.90 -4.06
CA GLY A 230 -9.37 -18.36 -4.80
C GLY A 230 -8.97 -17.19 -5.68
N ILE A 231 -8.17 -16.26 -5.15
CA ILE A 231 -7.63 -15.13 -5.92
C ILE A 231 -6.77 -15.66 -7.08
N GLN A 232 -5.86 -16.60 -6.83
CA GLN A 232 -4.97 -17.15 -7.86
C GLN A 232 -5.72 -17.91 -8.95
N LEU A 233 -6.74 -18.70 -8.60
CA LEU A 233 -7.58 -19.40 -9.56
C LEU A 233 -8.34 -18.42 -10.47
N ASN A 234 -8.92 -17.36 -9.90
CA ASN A 234 -9.58 -16.30 -10.67
C ASN A 234 -8.62 -15.62 -11.65
N VAL A 235 -7.41 -15.32 -11.19
CA VAL A 235 -6.34 -14.72 -12.00
C VAL A 235 -5.96 -15.66 -13.16
N GLN A 236 -5.72 -16.94 -12.89
CA GLN A 236 -5.35 -17.91 -13.91
C GLN A 236 -6.50 -18.17 -14.91
N SER A 237 -7.74 -18.20 -14.43
CA SER A 237 -8.92 -18.32 -15.29
C SER A 237 -9.03 -17.15 -16.29
N ARG A 238 -8.89 -15.91 -15.80
CA ARG A 238 -8.88 -14.72 -16.66
C ARG A 238 -7.71 -14.72 -17.66
N ARG A 239 -6.52 -15.18 -17.22
CA ARG A 239 -5.35 -15.33 -18.09
C ARG A 239 -5.62 -16.32 -19.22
N THR A 240 -6.16 -17.50 -18.88
CA THR A 240 -6.50 -18.55 -19.86
C THR A 240 -7.57 -18.05 -20.84
N GLU A 241 -8.60 -17.37 -20.33
CA GLU A 241 -9.66 -16.79 -21.17
C GLU A 241 -9.10 -15.74 -22.15
N ARG A 242 -8.19 -14.86 -21.68
CA ARG A 242 -7.51 -13.88 -22.54
C ARG A 242 -6.70 -14.56 -23.64
N LEU A 243 -5.87 -15.55 -23.27
CA LEU A 243 -5.03 -16.28 -24.22
C LEU A 243 -5.87 -17.05 -25.26
N SER A 244 -7.07 -17.52 -24.88
CA SER A 244 -7.95 -18.21 -25.81
C SER A 244 -8.72 -17.29 -26.76
N LYS A 245 -8.99 -16.04 -26.35
CA LYS A 245 -9.83 -15.08 -27.11
C LYS A 245 -9.02 -14.08 -27.93
N ASN A 246 -7.79 -13.75 -27.53
CA ASN A 246 -7.03 -12.64 -28.11
C ASN A 246 -5.81 -13.17 -28.89
N ASN A 247 -5.92 -13.20 -30.20
CA ASN A 247 -4.76 -13.33 -31.08
C ASN A 247 -3.93 -12.05 -30.98
N GLY A 248 -2.64 -12.19 -30.70
CA GLY A 248 -1.69 -11.08 -30.68
C GLY A 248 -1.02 -10.89 -32.03
N PHE A 249 -0.46 -9.72 -32.26
CA PHE A 249 0.39 -9.48 -33.41
C PHE A 249 1.68 -10.30 -33.35
N LEU A 250 2.21 -10.70 -34.51
CA LEU A 250 3.46 -11.44 -34.60
C LEU A 250 4.60 -10.50 -35.01
N PHE A 251 5.56 -10.26 -34.11
CA PHE A 251 6.76 -9.49 -34.42
C PHE A 251 7.92 -10.44 -34.79
N MET A 252 7.88 -10.99 -35.98
CA MET A 252 8.85 -12.01 -36.42
C MET A 252 10.22 -11.44 -36.70
N LYS A 253 10.32 -10.17 -37.12
CA LYS A 253 11.58 -9.55 -37.56
C LYS A 253 12.27 -8.81 -36.43
N VAL A 254 13.60 -8.95 -36.34
CA VAL A 254 14.48 -8.00 -35.66
C VAL A 254 15.21 -7.28 -36.77
N GLY A 255 14.68 -6.15 -37.18
CA GLY A 255 15.05 -5.48 -38.42
C GLY A 255 16.19 -4.47 -38.25
N GLY A 256 16.32 -3.60 -39.26
CA GLY A 256 17.40 -2.62 -39.33
C GLY A 256 17.30 -1.51 -38.28
N VAL A 257 16.09 -1.11 -37.91
CA VAL A 257 15.87 -0.03 -36.94
C VAL A 257 16.38 -0.46 -35.56
N PHE A 258 15.93 -1.62 -35.08
CA PHE A 258 16.37 -2.17 -33.80
C PHE A 258 17.88 -2.41 -33.77
N ASN A 259 18.42 -3.05 -34.82
CA ASN A 259 19.86 -3.37 -34.88
C ASN A 259 20.73 -2.10 -34.98
N THR A 260 20.30 -1.08 -35.70
CA THR A 260 21.01 0.20 -35.76
C THR A 260 21.02 0.89 -34.41
N PHE A 261 19.87 0.92 -33.71
CA PHE A 261 19.80 1.45 -32.37
C PHE A 261 20.71 0.69 -31.41
N TYR A 262 20.59 -0.63 -31.36
CA TYR A 262 21.38 -1.48 -30.48
C TYR A 262 22.89 -1.35 -30.69
N ASN A 263 23.34 -1.33 -31.93
CA ASN A 263 24.77 -1.34 -32.23
C ASN A 263 25.42 0.05 -32.26
N LYS A 264 24.67 1.13 -32.55
CA LYS A 264 25.25 2.45 -32.85
C LYS A 264 24.72 3.59 -31.96
N LYS A 265 23.55 3.44 -31.34
CA LYS A 265 22.84 4.55 -30.65
C LYS A 265 22.67 4.34 -29.16
N LEU A 266 22.97 3.15 -28.63
CA LEU A 266 22.88 2.92 -27.18
C LEU A 266 23.81 3.88 -26.44
N PRO A 267 23.32 4.66 -25.47
CA PRO A 267 24.16 5.59 -24.71
C PRO A 267 25.15 4.88 -23.78
N PHE A 268 24.87 3.62 -23.43
CA PHE A 268 25.73 2.74 -22.61
C PHE A 268 25.39 1.27 -22.87
N PRO A 269 26.27 0.32 -22.55
CA PRO A 269 25.99 -1.11 -22.70
C PRO A 269 24.79 -1.51 -21.79
N LEU A 270 23.90 -2.35 -22.31
CA LEU A 270 22.82 -2.90 -21.51
C LEU A 270 23.34 -3.80 -20.39
N THR A 271 22.70 -3.70 -19.22
CA THR A 271 22.93 -4.64 -18.11
C THR A 271 22.43 -6.05 -18.46
N GLY A 272 22.86 -7.06 -17.70
CA GLY A 272 22.38 -8.43 -17.84
C GLY A 272 20.86 -8.52 -17.69
N ALA A 273 20.30 -7.81 -16.69
CA ALA A 273 18.86 -7.74 -16.45
C ALA A 273 18.09 -7.09 -17.61
N GLN A 274 18.57 -5.98 -18.18
CA GLN A 274 17.94 -5.34 -19.32
C GLN A 274 17.93 -6.25 -20.56
N LYS A 275 19.05 -6.94 -20.85
CA LYS A 275 19.12 -7.93 -21.94
C LYS A 275 18.15 -9.09 -21.74
N ARG A 276 18.04 -9.61 -20.52
CA ARG A 276 17.08 -10.66 -20.15
C ARG A 276 15.66 -10.21 -20.44
N VAL A 277 15.27 -9.03 -19.98
CA VAL A 277 13.91 -8.50 -20.16
C VAL A 277 13.57 -8.26 -21.63
N VAL A 278 14.49 -7.67 -22.42
CA VAL A 278 14.27 -7.49 -23.87
C VAL A 278 14.07 -8.85 -24.56
N LYS A 279 14.80 -9.89 -24.13
CA LYS A 279 14.61 -11.25 -24.65
C LYS A 279 13.27 -11.84 -24.26
N GLU A 280 12.80 -11.64 -23.01
CA GLU A 280 11.49 -12.08 -22.55
C GLU A 280 10.36 -11.42 -23.37
N ILE A 281 10.42 -10.09 -23.57
CA ILE A 281 9.46 -9.35 -24.39
C ILE A 281 9.47 -9.88 -25.85
N ARG A 282 10.67 -10.13 -26.40
CA ARG A 282 10.81 -10.69 -27.74
C ARG A 282 10.17 -12.09 -27.83
N GLN A 283 10.35 -12.93 -26.82
CA GLN A 283 9.75 -14.27 -26.79
C GLN A 283 8.22 -14.18 -26.78
N ASP A 284 7.63 -13.27 -26.01
CA ASP A 284 6.16 -13.11 -25.98
C ASP A 284 5.60 -12.64 -27.32
N THR A 285 6.26 -11.68 -27.97
CA THR A 285 5.75 -11.06 -29.22
C THR A 285 5.81 -11.98 -30.45
N VAL A 286 6.40 -13.18 -30.34
CA VAL A 286 6.41 -14.20 -31.42
C VAL A 286 5.45 -15.37 -31.15
N THR A 287 4.72 -15.38 -30.04
CA THR A 287 3.85 -16.49 -29.67
C THR A 287 2.51 -16.50 -30.42
N GLY A 288 2.09 -15.38 -31.02
CA GLY A 288 0.76 -15.19 -31.58
C GLY A 288 -0.31 -14.85 -30.54
N PHE A 289 0.06 -14.71 -29.27
CA PHE A 289 -0.83 -14.22 -28.22
C PHE A 289 -0.51 -12.78 -27.82
N GLN A 290 -1.50 -12.04 -27.35
CA GLN A 290 -1.29 -10.70 -26.84
C GLN A 290 -0.36 -10.72 -25.63
N MET A 291 0.80 -10.07 -25.73
CA MET A 291 1.67 -9.82 -24.57
C MET A 291 1.00 -8.80 -23.64
N ASN A 292 0.98 -9.11 -22.35
CA ASN A 292 0.58 -8.17 -21.30
C ASN A 292 1.58 -8.31 -20.15
N ARG A 293 2.56 -7.42 -20.08
CA ARG A 293 3.75 -7.58 -19.21
C ARG A 293 3.98 -6.37 -18.32
N LEU A 294 4.25 -6.64 -17.04
CA LEU A 294 4.67 -5.64 -16.06
C LEU A 294 6.20 -5.61 -15.96
N LEU A 295 6.79 -4.50 -16.31
CA LEU A 295 8.22 -4.23 -16.14
C LEU A 295 8.47 -3.47 -14.85
N GLN A 296 9.05 -4.15 -13.89
CA GLN A 296 9.44 -3.58 -12.61
C GLN A 296 10.94 -3.26 -12.58
N GLY A 297 11.31 -2.20 -11.93
CA GLY A 297 12.70 -1.86 -11.71
C GLY A 297 12.80 -0.55 -10.94
N ASP A 298 13.85 -0.39 -10.20
CA ASP A 298 14.09 0.81 -9.40
C ASP A 298 14.14 2.09 -10.24
N VAL A 299 14.05 3.24 -9.60
CA VAL A 299 14.20 4.53 -10.27
C VAL A 299 15.58 4.59 -10.95
N GLY A 300 15.59 4.86 -12.26
CA GLY A 300 16.82 4.92 -13.04
C GLY A 300 17.46 3.57 -13.43
N SER A 301 16.74 2.45 -13.30
CA SER A 301 17.18 1.13 -13.80
C SER A 301 17.17 0.99 -15.33
N GLY A 302 16.71 2.03 -16.06
CA GLY A 302 16.69 2.05 -17.52
C GLY A 302 15.45 1.43 -18.16
N LYS A 303 14.30 1.40 -17.44
CA LYS A 303 13.01 0.91 -17.97
C LYS A 303 12.62 1.57 -19.30
N THR A 304 12.79 2.89 -19.41
CA THR A 304 12.49 3.65 -20.62
C THR A 304 13.29 3.16 -21.84
N LEU A 305 14.56 2.74 -21.63
CA LEU A 305 15.40 2.20 -22.70
C LEU A 305 14.87 0.85 -23.19
N VAL A 306 14.48 -0.03 -22.27
CA VAL A 306 13.85 -1.33 -22.60
C VAL A 306 12.52 -1.11 -23.34
N ALA A 307 11.70 -0.15 -22.90
CA ALA A 307 10.46 0.21 -23.57
C ALA A 307 10.71 0.75 -24.99
N LEU A 308 11.70 1.64 -25.17
CA LEU A 308 12.06 2.14 -26.49
C LEU A 308 12.48 0.99 -27.43
N MET A 309 13.36 0.10 -26.97
CA MET A 309 13.79 -1.05 -27.76
C MET A 309 12.61 -1.95 -28.15
N SER A 310 11.64 -2.12 -27.26
CA SER A 310 10.42 -2.88 -27.54
C SER A 310 9.50 -2.19 -28.57
N MET A 311 9.39 -0.86 -28.51
CA MET A 311 8.69 -0.07 -29.53
C MET A 311 9.39 -0.15 -30.89
N LEU A 312 10.72 -0.15 -30.94
CA LEU A 312 11.47 -0.31 -32.20
C LEU A 312 11.29 -1.70 -32.81
N LEU A 313 11.09 -2.75 -32.01
CA LEU A 313 10.68 -4.05 -32.53
C LEU A 313 9.32 -3.99 -33.24
N ALA A 314 8.37 -3.24 -32.71
CA ALA A 314 7.08 -3.05 -33.38
C ALA A 314 7.25 -2.31 -34.71
N VAL A 315 8.03 -1.23 -34.73
CA VAL A 315 8.33 -0.44 -35.93
C VAL A 315 9.00 -1.30 -37.02
N ASP A 316 9.97 -2.15 -36.67
CA ASP A 316 10.60 -3.09 -37.60
C ASP A 316 9.62 -4.10 -38.22
N ASN A 317 8.47 -4.33 -37.59
CA ASN A 317 7.41 -5.22 -38.08
C ASN A 317 6.25 -4.47 -38.74
N GLY A 318 6.38 -3.15 -39.01
CA GLY A 318 5.39 -2.33 -39.69
C GLY A 318 4.22 -1.87 -38.80
N PHE A 319 4.42 -1.89 -37.49
CA PHE A 319 3.41 -1.43 -36.53
C PHE A 319 3.80 -0.10 -35.89
N GLN A 320 2.80 0.68 -35.53
CA GLN A 320 2.98 1.86 -34.71
C GLN A 320 3.03 1.49 -33.23
N ALA A 321 3.70 2.33 -32.44
CA ALA A 321 3.76 2.20 -31.00
C ALA A 321 3.27 3.48 -30.30
N CYS A 322 2.76 3.34 -29.06
CA CYS A 322 2.50 4.51 -28.24
C CYS A 322 3.06 4.35 -26.82
N MET A 323 3.40 5.48 -26.21
CA MET A 323 3.83 5.55 -24.81
C MET A 323 2.96 6.52 -24.04
N MET A 324 2.27 6.03 -23.02
CA MET A 324 1.39 6.81 -22.15
C MET A 324 2.10 7.14 -20.83
N ALA A 325 2.18 8.42 -20.50
CA ALA A 325 2.73 8.93 -19.25
C ALA A 325 1.64 9.59 -18.40
N PRO A 326 1.74 9.55 -17.05
CA PRO A 326 0.70 10.07 -16.16
C PRO A 326 0.57 11.59 -16.15
N THR A 327 1.61 12.33 -16.55
CA THR A 327 1.61 13.80 -16.57
C THR A 327 2.21 14.34 -17.85
N GLU A 328 1.86 15.58 -18.21
CA GLU A 328 2.39 16.25 -19.39
C GLU A 328 3.90 16.46 -19.33
N ILE A 329 4.41 16.78 -18.14
CA ILE A 329 5.86 16.97 -17.92
C ILE A 329 6.62 15.68 -18.27
N LEU A 330 6.12 14.54 -17.80
CA LEU A 330 6.71 13.25 -18.12
C LEU A 330 6.59 12.89 -19.60
N ALA A 331 5.43 13.12 -20.20
CA ALA A 331 5.22 12.87 -21.61
C ALA A 331 6.21 13.68 -22.48
N ARG A 332 6.37 14.97 -22.21
CA ARG A 332 7.33 15.85 -22.89
C ARG A 332 8.78 15.42 -22.62
N GLN A 333 9.11 14.98 -21.41
CA GLN A 333 10.43 14.47 -21.07
C GLN A 333 10.75 13.17 -21.80
N HIS A 334 9.81 12.21 -21.84
CA HIS A 334 9.97 11.00 -22.63
C HIS A 334 10.13 11.31 -24.11
N PHE A 335 9.30 12.21 -24.66
CA PHE A 335 9.41 12.66 -26.04
C PHE A 335 10.80 13.23 -26.34
N ALA A 336 11.27 14.20 -25.58
CA ALA A 336 12.59 14.81 -25.78
C ALA A 336 13.73 13.78 -25.67
N THR A 337 13.63 12.85 -24.72
CA THR A 337 14.67 11.82 -24.52
C THR A 337 14.67 10.80 -25.65
N ILE A 338 13.51 10.32 -26.06
CA ILE A 338 13.37 9.33 -27.13
C ILE A 338 13.77 9.94 -28.47
N THR A 339 13.27 11.15 -28.80
CA THR A 339 13.64 11.85 -30.03
C THR A 339 15.15 12.05 -30.14
N ARG A 340 15.81 12.45 -29.06
CA ARG A 340 17.28 12.60 -29.03
C ARG A 340 18.00 11.26 -29.23
N MET A 341 17.51 10.17 -28.66
CA MET A 341 18.09 8.84 -28.84
C MET A 341 17.93 8.31 -30.27
N LEU A 342 16.87 8.71 -30.95
CA LEU A 342 16.55 8.32 -32.32
C LEU A 342 17.10 9.28 -33.38
N GLU A 343 17.80 10.32 -32.99
CA GLU A 343 18.37 11.31 -33.92
C GLU A 343 19.20 10.65 -35.01
N GLY A 344 18.89 10.97 -36.29
CA GLY A 344 19.54 10.39 -37.46
C GLY A 344 19.10 8.94 -37.77
N MET A 345 18.01 8.48 -37.21
CA MET A 345 17.31 7.24 -37.59
C MET A 345 16.03 7.58 -38.33
N ASP A 346 15.58 6.70 -39.21
CA ASP A 346 14.32 6.83 -39.94
C ASP A 346 13.15 6.32 -39.05
N VAL A 347 12.90 7.05 -37.95
CA VAL A 347 11.80 6.78 -37.02
C VAL A 347 11.20 8.13 -36.60
N LYS A 348 9.92 8.34 -36.92
CA LYS A 348 9.22 9.58 -36.62
C LYS A 348 8.47 9.49 -35.31
N THR A 349 8.70 10.49 -34.47
CA THR A 349 8.05 10.60 -33.15
C THR A 349 7.16 11.82 -33.06
N ALA A 350 6.05 11.71 -32.35
CA ALA A 350 5.16 12.85 -32.06
C ALA A 350 4.75 12.86 -30.57
N VAL A 351 4.30 14.01 -30.09
CA VAL A 351 3.78 14.17 -28.72
C VAL A 351 2.36 14.73 -28.73
N LEU A 352 1.49 14.17 -27.88
CA LEU A 352 0.09 14.59 -27.72
C LEU A 352 -0.26 14.69 -26.23
N THR A 353 -0.52 15.93 -25.78
CA THR A 353 -0.92 16.21 -24.39
C THR A 353 -2.18 17.09 -24.37
N GLY A 354 -2.76 17.29 -23.21
CA GLY A 354 -3.90 18.21 -23.04
C GLY A 354 -3.60 19.63 -23.46
N SER A 355 -2.38 20.12 -23.20
CA SER A 355 -1.90 21.48 -23.52
C SER A 355 -1.29 21.62 -24.92
N SER A 356 -1.24 20.56 -25.74
CA SER A 356 -0.70 20.64 -27.12
C SER A 356 -1.42 21.70 -27.93
N LYS A 357 -0.65 22.58 -28.59
CA LYS A 357 -1.20 23.63 -29.48
C LYS A 357 -1.98 23.01 -30.63
N ALA A 358 -3.00 23.72 -31.12
CA ALA A 358 -3.90 23.21 -32.17
C ALA A 358 -3.15 22.68 -33.42
N LYS A 359 -2.09 23.38 -33.84
CA LYS A 359 -1.26 22.96 -34.98
C LYS A 359 -0.48 21.66 -34.70
N GLU A 360 0.16 21.57 -33.54
CA GLU A 360 0.91 20.38 -33.11
C GLU A 360 -0.03 19.18 -32.98
N ARG A 361 -1.19 19.39 -32.34
CA ARG A 361 -2.22 18.37 -32.18
C ARG A 361 -2.72 17.85 -33.52
N ARG A 362 -3.02 18.74 -34.48
CA ARG A 362 -3.46 18.35 -35.81
C ARG A 362 -2.41 17.50 -36.54
N LEU A 363 -1.15 17.97 -36.56
CA LEU A 363 -0.06 17.25 -37.21
C LEU A 363 0.18 15.86 -36.58
N ALA A 364 0.11 15.75 -35.25
CA ALA A 364 0.23 14.47 -34.56
C ALA A 364 -0.91 13.51 -34.93
N LEU A 365 -2.16 13.99 -34.97
CA LEU A 365 -3.33 13.18 -35.33
C LEU A 365 -3.31 12.74 -36.79
N GLU A 366 -3.00 13.65 -37.72
CA GLU A 366 -2.87 13.35 -39.14
C GLU A 366 -1.71 12.35 -39.38
N GLY A 367 -0.56 12.57 -38.76
CA GLY A 367 0.60 11.72 -38.95
C GLY A 367 0.42 10.31 -38.35
N ILE A 368 -0.34 10.16 -37.25
CA ILE A 368 -0.59 8.82 -36.69
C ILE A 368 -1.67 8.07 -37.48
N ALA A 369 -2.67 8.78 -38.00
CA ALA A 369 -3.72 8.20 -38.82
C ALA A 369 -3.24 7.80 -40.25
N SER A 370 -2.25 8.52 -40.78
CA SER A 370 -1.63 8.18 -42.07
C SER A 370 -0.55 7.09 -41.98
N GLY A 371 -0.08 6.76 -40.75
CA GLY A 371 1.07 5.88 -40.53
C GLY A 371 2.42 6.54 -40.72
N GLU A 372 2.46 7.88 -40.92
CA GLU A 372 3.73 8.62 -41.03
C GLU A 372 4.48 8.74 -39.71
N VAL A 373 3.77 8.79 -38.56
CA VAL A 373 4.34 8.78 -37.22
C VAL A 373 4.40 7.36 -36.72
N ASP A 374 5.60 6.90 -36.35
CA ASP A 374 5.84 5.54 -35.84
C ASP A 374 5.56 5.43 -34.32
N ILE A 375 5.96 6.45 -33.55
CA ILE A 375 5.86 6.44 -32.08
C ILE A 375 5.14 7.70 -31.60
N LEU A 376 3.97 7.52 -30.96
CA LEU A 376 3.21 8.60 -30.33
C LEU A 376 3.38 8.56 -28.82
N ILE A 377 3.82 9.66 -28.23
CA ILE A 377 4.01 9.80 -26.78
C ILE A 377 2.97 10.79 -26.25
N GLY A 378 2.33 10.50 -25.11
CA GLY A 378 1.34 11.43 -24.59
C GLY A 378 0.81 11.06 -23.20
N THR A 379 -0.27 11.75 -22.84
CA THR A 379 -1.00 11.50 -21.59
C THR A 379 -2.30 10.73 -21.87
N HIS A 380 -3.28 10.84 -20.99
CA HIS A 380 -4.65 10.33 -21.21
C HIS A 380 -5.29 10.81 -22.54
N ALA A 381 -4.76 11.88 -23.15
CA ALA A 381 -5.19 12.32 -24.48
C ALA A 381 -5.07 11.24 -25.56
N LEU A 382 -4.18 10.24 -25.38
CA LEU A 382 -4.03 9.09 -26.29
C LEU A 382 -5.25 8.15 -26.31
N ILE A 383 -6.06 8.18 -25.26
CA ILE A 383 -7.25 7.31 -25.11
C ILE A 383 -8.46 7.92 -25.79
N GLU A 384 -8.45 9.23 -26.12
CA GLU A 384 -9.56 9.92 -26.76
C GLU A 384 -9.96 9.26 -28.09
N ASP A 385 -11.25 9.16 -28.39
CA ASP A 385 -11.77 8.46 -29.57
C ASP A 385 -11.28 9.05 -30.90
N ARG A 386 -10.95 10.35 -30.93
CA ARG A 386 -10.35 11.04 -32.07
C ARG A 386 -8.91 10.65 -32.40
N VAL A 387 -8.22 9.95 -31.49
CA VAL A 387 -6.88 9.40 -31.75
C VAL A 387 -7.04 8.05 -32.43
N GLN A 388 -6.85 8.02 -33.72
CA GLN A 388 -6.95 6.81 -34.52
C GLN A 388 -5.58 6.46 -35.08
N PHE A 389 -5.10 5.26 -34.80
CA PHE A 389 -3.85 4.74 -35.34
C PHE A 389 -4.10 4.00 -36.63
N ALA A 390 -3.18 4.11 -37.59
CA ALA A 390 -3.23 3.31 -38.80
C ALA A 390 -3.00 1.81 -38.48
N ASN A 391 -2.06 1.49 -37.61
CA ASN A 391 -1.73 0.10 -37.24
C ASN A 391 -1.01 0.03 -35.88
N LEU A 392 -1.73 0.23 -34.79
CA LEU A 392 -1.14 0.18 -33.43
C LEU A 392 -0.83 -1.26 -33.01
N GLY A 393 0.45 -1.61 -32.84
CA GLY A 393 0.89 -2.94 -32.42
C GLY A 393 1.47 -3.01 -31.00
N PHE A 394 1.97 -1.90 -30.44
CA PHE A 394 2.64 -1.90 -29.15
C PHE A 394 2.29 -0.68 -28.28
N VAL A 395 1.96 -0.91 -27.03
CA VAL A 395 1.58 0.12 -26.06
C VAL A 395 2.48 0.03 -24.85
N VAL A 396 3.05 1.16 -24.43
CA VAL A 396 3.79 1.32 -23.17
C VAL A 396 2.98 2.20 -22.24
N ILE A 397 2.80 1.77 -21.00
CA ILE A 397 2.12 2.54 -19.94
C ILE A 397 3.10 2.77 -18.81
N ASP A 398 3.47 4.02 -18.55
CA ASP A 398 4.37 4.37 -17.46
C ASP A 398 3.59 4.70 -16.19
N GLU A 399 4.06 4.25 -15.02
CA GLU A 399 3.48 4.47 -13.69
C GLU A 399 2.00 4.06 -13.59
N GLN A 400 1.71 2.80 -13.86
CA GLN A 400 0.37 2.19 -13.94
C GLN A 400 -0.59 2.57 -12.80
N HIS A 401 -0.10 2.72 -11.57
CA HIS A 401 -0.94 2.98 -10.39
C HIS A 401 -1.74 4.28 -10.47
N ARG A 402 -1.45 5.13 -11.45
CA ARG A 402 -2.14 6.40 -11.72
C ARG A 402 -3.23 6.30 -12.78
N PHE A 403 -3.43 5.12 -13.39
CA PHE A 403 -4.42 4.90 -14.43
C PHE A 403 -5.48 3.87 -14.01
N GLY A 404 -6.76 4.19 -14.21
CA GLY A 404 -7.87 3.27 -13.96
C GLY A 404 -7.90 2.07 -14.91
N VAL A 405 -8.52 0.97 -14.47
CA VAL A 405 -8.67 -0.26 -15.28
C VAL A 405 -9.44 0.02 -16.59
N GLU A 406 -10.48 0.86 -16.52
CA GLU A 406 -11.29 1.25 -17.69
C GLU A 406 -10.51 2.05 -18.73
N GLN A 407 -9.59 2.91 -18.28
CA GLN A 407 -8.75 3.71 -19.19
C GLN A 407 -7.81 2.82 -20.00
N ARG A 408 -7.30 1.74 -19.40
CA ARG A 408 -6.46 0.76 -20.10
C ARG A 408 -7.25 -0.05 -21.11
N ALA A 409 -8.47 -0.45 -20.75
CA ALA A 409 -9.33 -1.21 -21.64
C ALA A 409 -9.63 -0.48 -22.97
N ARG A 410 -9.74 0.85 -22.96
CA ARG A 410 -9.95 1.65 -24.18
C ARG A 410 -8.77 1.62 -25.16
N LEU A 411 -7.53 1.38 -24.69
CA LEU A 411 -6.38 1.19 -25.58
C LEU A 411 -6.43 -0.14 -26.33
N TRP A 412 -7.09 -1.15 -25.75
CA TRP A 412 -7.25 -2.46 -26.41
C TRP A 412 -8.19 -2.43 -27.63
N THR A 413 -9.10 -1.46 -27.66
CA THR A 413 -10.10 -1.30 -28.72
C THR A 413 -9.66 -0.34 -29.84
N LYS A 414 -8.42 0.17 -29.80
CA LYS A 414 -7.87 1.10 -30.79
C LYS A 414 -7.45 0.42 -32.10
N ASN A 415 -7.45 -0.90 -32.14
CA ASN A 415 -7.19 -1.68 -33.35
C ASN A 415 -8.11 -2.92 -33.37
N GLU A 416 -8.30 -3.56 -34.53
CA GLU A 416 -9.09 -4.80 -34.65
C GLU A 416 -8.50 -5.95 -33.81
N GLN A 417 -7.18 -6.07 -33.79
CA GLN A 417 -6.45 -6.93 -32.85
C GLN A 417 -5.86 -6.10 -31.71
N PRO A 418 -5.94 -6.57 -30.47
CA PRO A 418 -5.38 -5.83 -29.34
C PRO A 418 -3.86 -5.75 -29.44
N PRO A 419 -3.26 -4.57 -29.21
CA PRO A 419 -1.81 -4.39 -29.22
C PRO A 419 -1.14 -5.12 -28.06
N HIS A 420 0.15 -5.41 -28.18
CA HIS A 420 0.99 -5.82 -27.05
C HIS A 420 1.11 -4.69 -26.03
N ILE A 421 1.08 -5.02 -24.74
CA ILE A 421 1.10 -4.04 -23.66
C ILE A 421 2.30 -4.28 -22.75
N LEU A 422 3.08 -3.23 -22.55
CA LEU A 422 4.15 -3.17 -21.58
C LEU A 422 3.82 -2.10 -20.54
N VAL A 423 3.56 -2.54 -19.32
CA VAL A 423 3.31 -1.65 -18.19
C VAL A 423 4.60 -1.48 -17.40
N MET A 424 4.96 -0.24 -17.06
CA MET A 424 6.15 0.06 -16.27
C MET A 424 5.79 0.60 -14.91
N THR A 425 6.58 0.27 -13.89
CA THR A 425 6.50 0.88 -12.57
C THR A 425 7.87 1.08 -11.96
N ALA A 426 8.07 2.23 -11.31
CA ALA A 426 9.26 2.51 -10.52
C ALA A 426 9.12 2.08 -9.04
N THR A 427 7.92 1.69 -8.61
CA THR A 427 7.74 1.05 -7.30
C THR A 427 8.00 -0.44 -7.44
N PRO A 428 9.07 -0.97 -6.87
CA PRO A 428 9.20 -2.40 -6.74
C PRO A 428 8.04 -2.94 -5.89
N ILE A 429 7.36 -3.96 -6.41
CA ILE A 429 6.29 -4.68 -5.72
C ILE A 429 6.81 -6.09 -5.50
N PRO A 430 6.71 -6.69 -4.31
CA PRO A 430 7.10 -8.07 -4.11
C PRO A 430 6.44 -8.96 -5.17
N ARG A 431 7.23 -9.85 -5.77
CA ARG A 431 6.77 -10.67 -6.90
C ARG A 431 5.47 -11.40 -6.62
N THR A 432 5.32 -11.94 -5.42
CA THR A 432 4.10 -12.62 -4.95
C THR A 432 2.90 -11.69 -4.93
N LEU A 433 3.06 -10.46 -4.43
CA LEU A 433 2.01 -9.45 -4.39
C LEU A 433 1.68 -8.93 -5.79
N ALA A 434 2.68 -8.76 -6.64
CA ALA A 434 2.48 -8.38 -8.05
C ALA A 434 1.66 -9.43 -8.80
N MET A 435 1.94 -10.73 -8.59
CA MET A 435 1.17 -11.83 -9.17
C MET A 435 -0.27 -11.90 -8.64
N THR A 436 -0.54 -11.39 -7.45
CA THR A 436 -1.88 -11.36 -6.86
C THR A 436 -2.69 -10.15 -7.32
N LEU A 437 -2.07 -8.96 -7.33
CA LEU A 437 -2.74 -7.70 -7.70
C LEU A 437 -2.87 -7.51 -9.22
N TYR A 438 -1.90 -8.03 -9.97
CA TYR A 438 -1.77 -7.85 -11.42
C TYR A 438 -1.64 -9.20 -12.14
N GLY A 439 -2.33 -10.20 -11.65
CA GLY A 439 -2.12 -11.59 -12.06
C GLY A 439 -2.46 -11.91 -13.51
N ASP A 440 -3.04 -10.97 -14.24
CA ASP A 440 -3.17 -10.99 -15.68
C ASP A 440 -1.90 -10.51 -16.42
N LEU A 441 -0.89 -9.98 -15.68
CA LEU A 441 0.38 -9.51 -16.23
C LEU A 441 1.50 -10.52 -15.98
N ASP A 442 2.29 -10.81 -17.02
CA ASP A 442 3.59 -11.46 -16.86
C ASP A 442 4.58 -10.45 -16.28
N VAL A 443 5.43 -10.86 -15.33
CA VAL A 443 6.30 -9.93 -14.59
C VAL A 443 7.76 -10.10 -15.04
N SER A 444 8.37 -8.99 -15.46
CA SER A 444 9.81 -8.85 -15.68
C SER A 444 10.42 -7.88 -14.68
N VAL A 445 11.62 -8.18 -14.20
CA VAL A 445 12.32 -7.38 -13.20
C VAL A 445 13.67 -6.94 -13.70
N ILE A 446 13.97 -5.63 -13.62
CA ILE A 446 15.31 -5.08 -13.77
C ILE A 446 15.89 -4.87 -12.37
N ASP A 447 16.66 -5.84 -11.93
CA ASP A 447 17.30 -5.93 -10.61
C ASP A 447 18.75 -5.42 -10.62
N GLU A 448 19.20 -4.83 -11.71
CA GLU A 448 20.52 -4.25 -11.88
C GLU A 448 20.43 -2.76 -12.21
N LEU A 449 21.34 -1.96 -11.65
CA LEU A 449 21.48 -0.55 -12.02
C LEU A 449 22.47 -0.39 -13.17
N PRO A 450 22.28 0.61 -14.07
CA PRO A 450 23.23 0.91 -15.13
C PRO A 450 24.62 1.25 -14.58
N PRO A 451 25.70 0.93 -15.33
CA PRO A 451 27.07 1.26 -14.94
C PRO A 451 27.24 2.77 -14.68
N GLY A 452 28.05 3.11 -13.68
CA GLY A 452 28.37 4.51 -13.33
C GLY A 452 27.44 5.17 -12.31
N ARG A 453 26.34 4.53 -11.92
CA ARG A 453 25.47 5.05 -10.86
C ARG A 453 26.08 4.77 -9.48
N ARG A 454 26.17 5.82 -8.64
CA ARG A 454 26.66 5.71 -7.26
C ARG A 454 25.52 5.50 -6.28
N PRO A 455 25.72 4.71 -5.20
CA PRO A 455 24.74 4.58 -4.13
C PRO A 455 24.47 5.94 -3.46
N ILE A 456 23.22 6.21 -3.15
CA ILE A 456 22.80 7.44 -2.47
C ILE A 456 23.01 7.24 -0.97
N LYS A 457 23.83 8.09 -0.35
CA LYS A 457 24.06 8.08 1.10
C LYS A 457 22.82 8.63 1.80
N THR A 458 22.13 7.78 2.56
CA THR A 458 20.89 8.15 3.28
C THR A 458 21.18 8.28 4.76
N VAL A 459 20.80 9.43 5.35
CA VAL A 459 21.08 9.76 6.77
C VAL A 459 19.79 10.26 7.43
N HIS A 460 19.53 9.81 8.65
CA HIS A 460 18.45 10.32 9.49
C HIS A 460 18.98 11.43 10.39
N TYR A 461 18.33 12.59 10.38
CA TYR A 461 18.60 13.74 11.22
C TYR A 461 17.36 14.12 12.03
N THR A 462 17.60 14.63 13.24
CA THR A 462 16.60 15.34 14.04
C THR A 462 16.70 16.85 13.78
N ASP A 463 15.72 17.62 14.20
CA ASP A 463 15.72 19.08 14.05
C ASP A 463 16.93 19.74 14.72
N ALA A 464 17.42 19.15 15.80
CA ALA A 464 18.66 19.60 16.47
C ALA A 464 19.90 19.63 15.55
N ALA A 465 19.91 18.85 14.46
CA ALA A 465 20.99 18.84 13.47
C ALA A 465 20.77 19.80 12.30
N ARG A 466 19.71 20.63 12.30
CA ARG A 466 19.31 21.52 11.19
C ARG A 466 20.41 22.47 10.74
N LEU A 467 21.13 23.08 11.65
CA LEU A 467 22.26 23.98 11.31
C LEU A 467 23.38 23.24 10.56
N ARG A 468 23.65 21.97 10.96
CA ARG A 468 24.63 21.12 10.27
C ARG A 468 24.16 20.76 8.87
N LEU A 469 22.86 20.46 8.72
CA LEU A 469 22.24 20.19 7.43
C LEU A 469 22.36 21.40 6.49
N PHE A 470 22.00 22.60 6.97
CA PHE A 470 22.12 23.82 6.18
C PHE A 470 23.57 24.16 5.80
N GLY A 471 24.51 23.93 6.72
CA GLY A 471 25.94 24.04 6.43
C GLY A 471 26.38 23.10 5.30
N PHE A 472 25.91 21.86 5.31
CA PHE A 472 26.17 20.90 4.24
C PHE A 472 25.54 21.32 2.91
N MET A 473 24.29 21.78 2.92
CA MET A 473 23.62 22.29 1.71
C MET A 473 24.40 23.46 1.09
N LYS A 474 24.87 24.42 1.90
CA LYS A 474 25.69 25.56 1.43
C LYS A 474 27.00 25.08 0.78
N GLN A 475 27.64 24.07 1.36
CA GLN A 475 28.86 23.49 0.79
C GLN A 475 28.62 22.81 -0.57
N GLU A 476 27.50 22.09 -0.71
CA GLU A 476 27.16 21.44 -1.99
C GLU A 476 26.76 22.46 -3.04
N ILE A 477 25.99 23.51 -2.66
CA ILE A 477 25.64 24.61 -3.57
C ILE A 477 26.91 25.37 -4.04
N ALA A 478 27.86 25.59 -3.14
CA ALA A 478 29.14 26.23 -3.49
C ALA A 478 29.96 25.41 -4.52
N LYS A 479 29.75 24.09 -4.60
CA LYS A 479 30.29 23.21 -5.64
C LYS A 479 29.48 23.24 -6.95
N GLY A 480 28.48 24.11 -7.07
CA GLY A 480 27.57 24.22 -8.19
C GLY A 480 26.48 23.14 -8.21
N ARG A 481 26.18 22.47 -7.08
CA ARG A 481 25.14 21.44 -6.97
C ARG A 481 23.80 22.06 -6.61
N GLN A 482 22.73 21.28 -6.80
CA GLN A 482 21.36 21.70 -6.49
C GLN A 482 20.74 20.79 -5.44
N VAL A 483 19.76 21.34 -4.72
CA VAL A 483 19.11 20.72 -3.54
C VAL A 483 17.61 20.66 -3.72
N TYR A 484 17.02 19.50 -3.46
CA TYR A 484 15.58 19.33 -3.25
C TYR A 484 15.27 19.38 -1.75
N VAL A 485 14.23 20.14 -1.37
CA VAL A 485 13.64 20.12 -0.03
C VAL A 485 12.16 19.77 -0.16
N VAL A 486 11.72 18.67 0.41
CA VAL A 486 10.36 18.12 0.20
C VAL A 486 9.60 18.07 1.51
N TYR A 487 8.40 18.66 1.51
CA TYR A 487 7.45 18.66 2.62
C TYR A 487 6.29 17.71 2.35
N PRO A 488 5.77 16.96 3.37
CA PRO A 488 4.64 16.05 3.19
C PRO A 488 3.33 16.81 2.94
N LEU A 489 2.40 16.16 2.20
CA LEU A 489 1.00 16.58 2.12
C LEU A 489 0.22 15.91 3.25
N ILE A 490 -0.58 16.68 3.99
CA ILE A 490 -1.47 16.18 5.04
C ILE A 490 -2.86 15.99 4.43
N LYS A 491 -3.32 14.75 4.27
CA LYS A 491 -4.63 14.45 3.63
C LYS A 491 -5.84 15.04 4.34
N GLU A 492 -5.72 15.43 5.61
CA GLU A 492 -6.85 15.87 6.44
C GLU A 492 -7.11 17.39 6.41
N SER A 493 -6.16 18.21 5.94
CA SER A 493 -6.32 19.66 5.86
C SER A 493 -5.42 20.30 4.81
N GLU A 494 -5.98 20.57 3.63
CA GLU A 494 -5.28 21.30 2.55
C GLU A 494 -4.76 22.68 2.97
N ALA A 495 -5.37 23.31 3.98
CA ALA A 495 -4.94 24.60 4.49
C ALA A 495 -3.67 24.49 5.35
N MET A 496 -3.51 23.40 6.13
CA MET A 496 -2.31 23.14 6.92
C MET A 496 -1.11 22.79 6.03
N ASP A 497 -1.31 21.98 4.98
CA ASP A 497 -0.25 21.62 4.03
C ASP A 497 0.39 22.85 3.37
N TYR A 498 -0.45 23.80 2.99
CA TYR A 498 0.02 25.04 2.37
C TYR A 498 0.80 25.90 3.38
N LYS A 499 0.34 25.93 4.63
CA LYS A 499 1.01 26.68 5.69
C LYS A 499 2.38 26.06 6.02
N ASP A 500 2.44 24.74 6.22
CA ASP A 500 3.70 24.02 6.52
C ASP A 500 4.74 24.23 5.38
N LEU A 501 4.31 24.21 4.12
CA LEU A 501 5.18 24.47 2.98
C LEU A 501 5.65 25.93 2.94
N THR A 502 4.74 26.88 3.21
CA THR A 502 5.06 28.31 3.19
C THR A 502 6.01 28.68 4.32
N ASP A 503 5.74 28.20 5.54
CA ASP A 503 6.60 28.38 6.69
C ASP A 503 7.99 27.77 6.44
N GLY A 504 8.03 26.60 5.81
CA GLY A 504 9.28 25.95 5.40
C GLY A 504 10.04 26.70 4.32
N TYR A 505 9.33 27.23 3.31
CA TYR A 505 9.94 28.08 2.28
C TYR A 505 10.51 29.38 2.87
N GLU A 506 9.78 30.03 3.79
CA GLU A 506 10.25 31.23 4.47
C GLU A 506 11.49 30.93 5.35
N ALA A 507 11.50 29.81 6.05
CA ALA A 507 12.66 29.38 6.84
C ALA A 507 13.89 29.14 5.94
N ILE A 508 13.74 28.43 4.82
CA ILE A 508 14.81 28.22 3.85
C ILE A 508 15.27 29.55 3.26
N SER A 509 14.36 30.45 2.85
CA SER A 509 14.70 31.75 2.25
C SER A 509 15.44 32.67 3.21
N ARG A 510 15.20 32.54 4.52
CA ARG A 510 15.93 33.29 5.56
C ARG A 510 17.38 32.82 5.69
N ASP A 511 17.61 31.50 5.66
CA ASP A 511 18.94 30.92 5.79
C ASP A 511 19.74 30.92 4.47
N PHE A 512 19.03 31.02 3.33
CA PHE A 512 19.56 31.09 1.97
C PHE A 512 19.05 32.35 1.26
N PRO A 513 19.53 33.55 1.65
CA PRO A 513 18.99 34.82 1.16
C PRO A 513 19.44 35.13 -0.27
N LEU A 514 18.57 35.88 -0.99
CA LEU A 514 18.92 36.52 -2.26
C LEU A 514 19.97 37.61 -2.03
N PRO A 515 20.82 37.90 -3.01
CA PRO A 515 20.92 37.30 -4.34
C PRO A 515 21.82 36.06 -4.38
N GLN A 516 22.41 35.68 -3.26
CA GLN A 516 23.40 34.59 -3.19
C GLN A 516 22.80 33.22 -3.51
N TYR A 517 21.55 33.01 -3.09
CA TYR A 517 20.82 31.76 -3.32
C TYR A 517 19.45 32.05 -3.91
N VAL A 518 19.09 31.34 -4.97
CA VAL A 518 17.77 31.41 -5.56
C VAL A 518 16.99 30.16 -5.19
N THR A 519 15.87 30.32 -4.51
CA THR A 519 14.98 29.24 -4.10
C THR A 519 13.70 29.29 -4.93
N ALA A 520 13.42 28.21 -5.67
CA ALA A 520 12.16 28.02 -6.38
C ALA A 520 11.19 27.21 -5.50
N ILE A 521 9.89 27.41 -5.70
CA ILE A 521 8.82 26.67 -5.02
C ILE A 521 7.95 25.92 -6.03
N CYS A 522 7.53 24.69 -5.71
CA CYS A 522 6.65 23.91 -6.56
C CYS A 522 5.65 23.09 -5.73
N HIS A 523 4.34 23.34 -5.90
CA HIS A 523 3.30 22.61 -5.17
C HIS A 523 2.03 22.39 -6.01
N GLY A 524 1.12 21.52 -5.54
CA GLY A 524 -0.07 21.09 -6.26
C GLY A 524 -1.01 22.21 -6.71
N LYS A 525 -1.15 23.27 -5.91
CA LYS A 525 -2.10 24.40 -6.13
C LYS A 525 -1.59 25.48 -7.10
N MET A 526 -0.32 25.43 -7.51
CA MET A 526 0.22 26.39 -8.49
C MET A 526 -0.43 26.20 -9.86
N LYS A 527 -0.58 27.29 -10.60
CA LYS A 527 -0.98 27.24 -12.00
C LYS A 527 0.05 26.47 -12.83
N PRO A 528 -0.35 25.77 -13.88
CA PRO A 528 0.59 25.00 -14.71
C PRO A 528 1.79 25.81 -15.21
N ALA A 529 1.58 27.06 -15.66
CA ALA A 529 2.63 27.95 -16.12
C ALA A 529 3.66 28.29 -15.03
N ASP A 530 3.20 28.53 -13.78
CA ASP A 530 4.08 28.86 -12.66
C ASP A 530 4.92 27.63 -12.24
N LYS A 531 4.32 26.42 -12.31
CA LYS A 531 5.04 25.17 -12.09
C LYS A 531 6.13 24.93 -13.14
N GLU A 532 5.79 25.17 -14.41
CA GLU A 532 6.75 25.04 -15.51
C GLU A 532 7.91 26.00 -15.34
N GLU A 533 7.63 27.25 -14.96
CA GLU A 533 8.67 28.27 -14.74
C GLU A 533 9.57 27.90 -13.55
N SER A 534 9.02 27.53 -12.40
CA SER A 534 9.82 27.07 -11.25
C SER A 534 10.71 25.87 -11.60
N MET A 535 10.16 24.93 -12.35
CA MET A 535 10.92 23.76 -12.82
C MET A 535 11.97 24.11 -13.87
N ARG A 536 11.70 25.08 -14.75
CA ARG A 536 12.65 25.61 -15.72
C ARG A 536 13.85 26.23 -15.00
N GLN A 537 13.61 27.13 -14.03
CA GLN A 537 14.64 27.81 -13.24
C GLN A 537 15.52 26.79 -12.49
N PHE A 538 14.92 25.76 -11.94
CA PHE A 538 15.67 24.72 -11.25
C PHE A 538 16.46 23.84 -12.24
N LYS A 539 15.87 23.45 -13.37
CA LYS A 539 16.54 22.63 -14.39
C LYS A 539 17.69 23.38 -15.09
N SER A 540 17.56 24.70 -15.31
CA SER A 540 18.61 25.53 -15.90
C SER A 540 19.76 25.83 -14.92
N GLY A 541 19.58 25.58 -13.62
CA GLY A 541 20.54 25.93 -12.57
C GLY A 541 20.43 27.38 -12.07
N GLU A 542 19.44 28.15 -12.56
CA GLU A 542 19.14 29.49 -12.06
C GLU A 542 18.74 29.42 -10.58
N ALA A 543 17.89 28.44 -10.20
CA ALA A 543 17.58 28.16 -8.82
C ALA A 543 18.46 27.02 -8.30
N GLN A 544 19.09 27.22 -7.14
CA GLN A 544 19.92 26.23 -6.47
C GLN A 544 19.13 25.31 -5.55
N ILE A 545 17.99 25.80 -5.05
CA ILE A 545 17.12 25.06 -4.12
C ILE A 545 15.72 24.99 -4.72
N LEU A 546 15.12 23.81 -4.70
CA LEU A 546 13.71 23.63 -5.01
C LEU A 546 12.97 23.11 -3.78
N VAL A 547 12.09 23.96 -3.24
CA VAL A 547 11.18 23.59 -2.14
C VAL A 547 9.86 23.11 -2.74
N ALA A 548 9.43 21.91 -2.36
CA ALA A 548 8.24 21.35 -2.97
C ALA A 548 7.46 20.41 -2.03
N THR A 549 6.22 20.12 -2.40
CA THR A 549 5.45 19.03 -1.84
C THR A 549 5.73 17.72 -2.61
N SER A 550 5.07 16.63 -2.25
CA SER A 550 5.18 15.31 -2.91
C SER A 550 4.92 15.30 -4.43
N VAL A 551 4.52 16.43 -5.02
CA VAL A 551 4.36 16.61 -6.48
C VAL A 551 5.65 16.28 -7.26
N ILE A 552 6.83 16.34 -6.62
CA ILE A 552 8.12 15.91 -7.22
C ILE A 552 8.21 14.39 -7.41
N GLU A 553 7.29 13.61 -6.86
CA GLU A 553 7.24 12.16 -7.13
C GLU A 553 7.17 11.87 -8.63
N VAL A 554 6.77 12.85 -9.45
CA VAL A 554 6.55 12.71 -10.87
C VAL A 554 7.72 13.26 -11.69
N GLY A 555 8.74 12.43 -11.88
CA GLY A 555 9.47 12.28 -13.13
C GLY A 555 10.46 13.37 -13.59
N VAL A 556 10.70 14.48 -12.89
CA VAL A 556 11.65 15.48 -13.38
C VAL A 556 13.10 15.04 -13.12
N ASP A 557 13.88 14.97 -14.19
CA ASP A 557 15.30 14.60 -14.15
C ASP A 557 16.18 15.85 -14.10
N VAL A 558 16.89 16.03 -12.98
CA VAL A 558 17.90 17.10 -12.83
C VAL A 558 19.21 16.44 -12.36
N PRO A 559 20.11 16.09 -13.30
CA PRO A 559 21.34 15.35 -12.97
C PRO A 559 22.25 16.07 -11.98
N ASN A 560 22.17 17.40 -11.93
CA ASN A 560 22.98 18.24 -11.04
C ASN A 560 22.42 18.32 -9.60
N ALA A 561 21.19 17.84 -9.35
CA ALA A 561 20.62 17.77 -8.01
C ALA A 561 21.18 16.57 -7.27
N THR A 562 22.04 16.82 -6.28
CA THR A 562 22.77 15.79 -5.53
C THR A 562 22.32 15.67 -4.10
N VAL A 563 21.50 16.59 -3.60
CA VAL A 563 21.00 16.58 -2.22
C VAL A 563 19.47 16.55 -2.21
N MET A 564 18.93 15.60 -1.48
CA MET A 564 17.51 15.47 -1.17
C MET A 564 17.30 15.65 0.33
N VAL A 565 16.49 16.59 0.75
CA VAL A 565 16.04 16.77 2.14
C VAL A 565 14.55 16.43 2.20
N ILE A 566 14.17 15.51 3.04
CA ILE A 566 12.77 15.10 3.23
C ILE A 566 12.37 15.49 4.66
N GLU A 567 11.57 16.52 4.77
CA GLU A 567 11.05 17.03 6.04
C GLU A 567 9.89 16.18 6.54
N ASN A 568 9.78 16.00 7.87
CA ASN A 568 8.77 15.17 8.51
C ASN A 568 8.70 13.77 7.87
N ALA A 569 9.86 13.12 7.73
CA ALA A 569 9.99 11.85 7.01
C ALA A 569 9.11 10.73 7.57
N GLU A 570 8.71 10.79 8.85
CA GLU A 570 7.77 9.86 9.47
C GLU A 570 6.38 9.86 8.87
N ARG A 571 5.98 10.93 8.18
CA ARG A 571 4.67 11.07 7.54
C ARG A 571 4.59 10.38 6.18
N TYR A 572 5.73 9.99 5.62
CA TYR A 572 5.78 9.28 4.34
C TYR A 572 5.79 7.75 4.51
N GLY A 573 5.15 7.05 3.59
CA GLY A 573 5.36 5.62 3.42
C GLY A 573 6.77 5.33 2.89
N LEU A 574 7.32 4.14 3.18
CA LEU A 574 8.67 3.75 2.74
C LEU A 574 8.83 3.79 1.21
N SER A 575 7.80 3.40 0.45
CA SER A 575 7.83 3.47 -1.02
C SER A 575 7.99 4.90 -1.51
N ALA A 576 7.27 5.87 -0.92
CA ALA A 576 7.37 7.28 -1.28
C ALA A 576 8.76 7.84 -0.93
N LEU A 577 9.29 7.53 0.27
CA LEU A 577 10.65 7.89 0.67
C LEU A 577 11.71 7.33 -0.29
N HIS A 578 11.55 6.08 -0.71
CA HIS A 578 12.44 5.45 -1.67
C HIS A 578 12.37 6.12 -3.05
N GLN A 579 11.18 6.46 -3.54
CA GLN A 579 11.00 7.18 -4.80
C GLN A 579 11.60 8.58 -4.76
N LEU A 580 11.37 9.33 -3.67
CA LEU A 580 11.97 10.65 -3.46
C LEU A 580 13.49 10.57 -3.42
N ARG A 581 14.05 9.61 -2.68
CA ARG A 581 15.50 9.34 -2.66
C ARG A 581 16.06 9.11 -4.07
N GLY A 582 15.34 8.34 -4.89
CA GLY A 582 15.75 8.04 -6.27
C GLY A 582 15.74 9.25 -7.23
N ARG A 583 15.25 10.41 -6.80
CA ARG A 583 15.30 11.66 -7.61
C ARG A 583 16.68 12.30 -7.67
N VAL A 584 17.56 11.97 -6.74
CA VAL A 584 18.97 12.34 -6.77
C VAL A 584 19.84 11.14 -7.19
N GLY A 585 21.15 11.34 -7.39
CA GLY A 585 22.07 10.26 -7.77
C GLY A 585 21.98 9.85 -9.25
N ARG A 586 21.57 10.76 -10.12
CA ARG A 586 21.50 10.51 -11.58
C ARG A 586 22.75 10.99 -12.34
N GLY A 587 23.62 11.73 -11.67
CA GLY A 587 24.92 12.16 -12.19
C GLY A 587 26.07 11.32 -11.64
N ALA A 588 27.31 11.64 -12.07
CA ALA A 588 28.55 11.02 -11.59
C ALA A 588 28.96 11.45 -10.16
N ALA A 589 28.32 12.50 -9.60
CA ALA A 589 28.63 13.05 -8.29
C ALA A 589 28.01 12.21 -7.16
N GLU A 590 28.66 12.23 -5.99
CA GLU A 590 28.06 11.68 -4.77
C GLU A 590 26.75 12.39 -4.44
N SER A 591 25.77 11.61 -4.00
CA SER A 591 24.44 12.15 -3.69
C SER A 591 23.99 11.71 -2.30
N TRP A 592 23.21 12.58 -1.67
CA TRP A 592 22.80 12.45 -0.29
C TRP A 592 21.28 12.59 -0.15
N CYS A 593 20.70 11.81 0.74
CA CYS A 593 19.31 11.91 1.13
C CYS A 593 19.22 12.06 2.66
N PHE A 594 18.71 13.19 3.12
CA PHE A 594 18.50 13.47 4.54
C PHE A 594 17.02 13.28 4.88
N LEU A 595 16.76 12.38 5.83
CA LEU A 595 15.44 12.16 6.39
C LEU A 595 15.37 12.94 7.70
N VAL A 596 14.54 14.00 7.75
CA VAL A 596 14.40 14.84 8.95
C VAL A 596 13.16 14.39 9.71
N SER A 597 13.31 14.02 10.99
CA SER A 597 12.21 13.57 11.83
C SER A 597 12.61 13.62 13.32
N ASP A 598 11.75 14.22 14.15
CA ASP A 598 11.86 14.23 15.60
C ASP A 598 11.01 13.14 16.29
N ASN A 599 10.34 12.30 15.53
CA ASN A 599 9.49 11.25 16.07
C ASN A 599 10.31 10.16 16.73
N THR A 600 10.14 9.99 18.05
CA THR A 600 10.87 9.03 18.88
C THR A 600 10.22 7.64 18.95
N SER A 601 9.05 7.43 18.31
CA SER A 601 8.39 6.13 18.28
C SER A 601 9.31 5.04 17.73
N GLU A 602 9.42 3.92 18.43
CA GLU A 602 10.30 2.80 18.04
C GLU A 602 10.00 2.27 16.63
N ALA A 603 8.73 2.21 16.26
CA ALA A 603 8.30 1.77 14.93
C ALA A 603 8.79 2.71 13.83
N VAL A 604 8.71 4.04 14.05
CA VAL A 604 9.21 5.05 13.10
C VAL A 604 10.73 4.96 12.99
N GLN A 605 11.43 4.89 14.13
CA GLN A 605 12.89 4.80 14.15
C GLN A 605 13.41 3.54 13.43
N LYS A 606 12.78 2.38 13.66
CA LYS A 606 13.12 1.14 12.93
C LYS A 606 12.94 1.30 11.43
N ARG A 607 11.83 1.92 11.00
CA ARG A 607 11.51 2.16 9.58
C ARG A 607 12.52 3.09 8.91
N LEU A 608 12.86 4.22 9.53
CA LEU A 608 13.84 5.17 9.00
C LEU A 608 15.26 4.59 8.98
N LYS A 609 15.67 3.88 10.03
CA LYS A 609 16.96 3.17 10.08
C LYS A 609 17.07 2.11 8.98
N PHE A 610 16.00 1.35 8.73
CA PHE A 610 15.99 0.39 7.63
C PHE A 610 16.23 1.07 6.28
N LEU A 611 15.55 2.20 5.99
CA LEU A 611 15.76 2.94 4.74
C LEU A 611 17.19 3.51 4.61
N CYS A 612 17.82 3.88 5.73
CA CYS A 612 19.22 4.31 5.76
C CYS A 612 20.21 3.14 5.47
N SER A 613 19.83 1.90 5.82
CA SER A 613 20.70 0.73 5.69
C SER A 613 20.67 0.09 4.30
N THR A 614 19.66 0.37 3.47
CA THR A 614 19.51 -0.24 2.14
C THR A 614 19.26 0.80 1.04
N THR A 615 19.85 0.55 -0.14
CA THR A 615 19.54 1.29 -1.37
C THR A 615 18.63 0.49 -2.30
N ASP A 616 18.38 -0.78 -2.02
CA ASP A 616 17.59 -1.69 -2.83
C ASP A 616 16.08 -1.47 -2.63
N GLY A 617 15.38 -1.06 -3.69
CA GLY A 617 13.93 -0.85 -3.69
C GLY A 617 13.12 -2.13 -3.48
N PHE A 618 13.62 -3.29 -3.91
CA PHE A 618 12.94 -4.58 -3.69
C PHE A 618 13.03 -4.99 -2.22
N ALA A 619 14.16 -4.76 -1.55
CA ALA A 619 14.29 -4.95 -0.11
C ALA A 619 13.32 -4.05 0.67
N VAL A 620 13.16 -2.78 0.24
CA VAL A 620 12.18 -1.84 0.82
C VAL A 620 10.74 -2.36 0.65
N ALA A 621 10.39 -2.85 -0.52
CA ALA A 621 9.07 -3.40 -0.79
C ALA A 621 8.79 -4.67 0.02
N GLN A 622 9.78 -5.55 0.17
CA GLN A 622 9.68 -6.77 0.98
C GLN A 622 9.51 -6.44 2.47
N TYR A 623 10.25 -5.46 2.98
CA TYR A 623 10.10 -5.00 4.35
C TYR A 623 8.69 -4.46 4.64
N LEU A 624 8.09 -3.72 3.68
CA LEU A 624 6.70 -3.26 3.78
C LEU A 624 5.71 -4.42 3.88
N SER A 625 5.88 -5.48 3.09
CA SER A 625 4.99 -6.64 3.14
C SER A 625 5.06 -7.37 4.48
N LEU A 626 6.24 -7.39 5.12
CA LEU A 626 6.43 -8.01 6.44
C LEU A 626 5.82 -7.21 7.60
N ILE A 627 5.68 -5.88 7.48
CA ILE A 627 5.04 -5.03 8.50
C ILE A 627 3.51 -5.18 8.47
N HIS A 628 2.92 -5.50 7.32
CA HIS A 628 1.48 -5.63 7.15
C HIS A 628 0.94 -7.06 7.34
N ILE A 629 1.81 -8.03 7.57
CA ILE A 629 1.49 -9.41 7.97
C ILE A 629 1.57 -9.55 9.48
#